data_6acc14ea779c1b3a632522ab32582650
#
_entry.id   6acc14ea779c1b3a632522ab32582650
#
_cell.length_a   1.000
_cell.length_b   1.000
_cell.length_c   1.000
_cell.angle_alpha   90.00
_cell.angle_beta   90.00
_cell.angle_gamma   90.00
#
_symmetry.space_group_name_H-M   'P 1'
#
loop_
_entity.id
_entity.type
_entity.pdbx_description
1 polymer ?
#
loop_
_entity_poly.entity_id
_entity_poly.type
_entity_poly.pdbx_seq_one_letter_code
_entity_poly.pdbx_strand_id
1 'polypeptide(L)'
;MGLVVSIYGGYHTFMLNTIIHGEPTAKPPLLIAHGLYGSARNWGVIARRLADERQVVAVDMRNHAYSMWTDQHKYSDLANDLAEVIARFGGKADVVGHSMGGKAAMVLALQHGDLLRKLVVADIAPVTYSHSQIQFIEAMRAVDLTKVERRSDASEQLAELGVEKALQSFFTQSLDVQGQRWLLNLDVLATEMPKIMGFPQLDASWDGPTLFLSGGDSDYVLPEHRELIRTLFPAAKFAKIPGAGHWLHAEKPREFEAAVRAFLNA
;
A
#
# COMPACT_ATOMS: atom_id res chain seq x y z
N MET A 1 9.83 19.81 7.16
CA MET A 1 8.59 20.28 7.78
C MET A 1 7.50 20.06 6.73
N GLY A 2 6.77 18.94 6.83
CA GLY A 2 5.78 18.56 5.81
C GLY A 2 4.51 19.40 5.98
N LEU A 3 4.09 20.04 4.90
CA LEU A 3 2.85 20.83 4.89
C LEU A 3 1.66 19.86 4.85
N VAL A 4 0.92 19.78 5.92
CA VAL A 4 -0.42 19.16 5.93
C VAL A 4 -1.38 20.22 5.41
N VAL A 5 -1.75 20.13 4.13
CA VAL A 5 -2.78 21.01 3.57
C VAL A 5 -4.13 20.34 3.80
N SER A 6 -4.81 20.75 4.88
CA SER A 6 -6.23 20.49 5.07
C SER A 6 -7.01 21.63 4.42
N ILE A 7 -7.68 21.36 3.31
CA ILE A 7 -8.61 22.32 2.68
C ILE A 7 -10.02 21.94 3.09
N TYR A 8 -10.59 22.63 4.08
CA TYR A 8 -12.01 22.60 4.39
C TYR A 8 -12.76 23.57 3.46
N GLY A 9 -13.67 23.05 2.67
CA GLY A 9 -14.63 23.81 1.88
C GLY A 9 -15.64 22.88 1.21
N GLY A 10 -16.76 22.65 1.85
CA GLY A 10 -18.04 22.07 1.49
C GLY A 10 -18.21 21.44 0.08
N TYR A 11 -17.89 20.18 -0.02
CA TYR A 11 -18.47 19.05 -0.76
C TYR A 11 -17.74 17.84 -0.18
N HIS A 12 -18.47 16.83 0.28
CA HIS A 12 -17.88 15.56 0.71
C HIS A 12 -17.28 14.87 -0.51
N THR A 13 -16.09 15.26 -0.92
CA THR A 13 -15.25 14.48 -1.83
C THR A 13 -14.67 13.34 -1.01
N PHE A 14 -15.10 12.15 -1.29
CA PHE A 14 -14.51 10.89 -0.79
C PHE A 14 -13.10 10.78 -1.38
N MET A 15 -12.11 11.40 -0.76
CA MET A 15 -10.74 11.38 -1.25
C MET A 15 -9.77 10.79 -0.25
N LEU A 16 -8.75 10.12 -0.77
CA LEU A 16 -7.68 9.60 0.05
C LEU A 16 -6.87 10.74 0.71
N ASN A 17 -6.52 10.56 1.98
CA ASN A 17 -5.52 11.39 2.64
C ASN A 17 -4.15 11.16 1.99
N THR A 18 -3.40 12.23 1.79
CA THR A 18 -2.10 12.20 1.13
C THR A 18 -1.02 12.85 1.99
N ILE A 19 0.17 12.24 2.01
CA ILE A 19 1.40 12.86 2.55
C ILE A 19 2.33 13.13 1.38
N ILE A 20 2.65 14.41 1.16
CA ILE A 20 3.45 14.87 0.02
C ILE A 20 4.89 15.09 0.47
N HIS A 21 5.85 14.62 -0.32
CA HIS A 21 7.28 14.85 -0.16
C HIS A 21 7.86 15.41 -1.46
N GLY A 22 8.70 16.42 -1.33
CA GLY A 22 9.30 17.11 -2.48
C GLY A 22 8.31 18.00 -3.24
N GLU A 23 8.85 18.69 -4.22
CA GLU A 23 8.11 19.62 -5.07
C GLU A 23 7.84 19.00 -6.45
N PRO A 24 6.85 19.49 -7.20
CA PRO A 24 6.66 19.12 -8.59
C PRO A 24 7.92 19.37 -9.42
N THR A 25 8.26 18.43 -10.28
CA THR A 25 9.41 18.54 -11.22
C THR A 25 8.94 18.22 -12.63
N ALA A 26 9.88 18.18 -13.59
CA ALA A 26 9.58 17.71 -14.95
C ALA A 26 9.27 16.19 -15.02
N LYS A 27 9.65 15.43 -13.98
CA LYS A 27 9.30 14.01 -13.87
C LYS A 27 7.87 13.88 -13.35
N PRO A 28 7.07 12.89 -13.82
CA PRO A 28 5.78 12.57 -13.23
C PRO A 28 5.90 12.30 -11.72
N PRO A 29 4.89 12.67 -10.93
CA PRO A 29 4.87 12.33 -9.51
C PRO A 29 4.90 10.82 -9.30
N LEU A 30 5.42 10.39 -8.15
CA LEU A 30 5.38 9.02 -7.71
C LEU A 30 4.26 8.85 -6.68
N LEU A 31 3.26 8.03 -7.02
CA LEU A 31 2.20 7.64 -6.10
C LEU A 31 2.62 6.36 -5.36
N ILE A 32 2.49 6.33 -4.03
CA ILE A 32 2.79 5.17 -3.19
C ILE A 32 1.53 4.71 -2.47
N ALA A 33 1.13 3.44 -2.72
CA ALA A 33 0.01 2.76 -2.09
C ALA A 33 0.49 1.65 -1.13
N HIS A 34 0.14 1.77 0.15
CA HIS A 34 0.56 0.84 1.20
C HIS A 34 -0.23 -0.48 1.21
N GLY A 35 0.28 -1.49 1.89
CA GLY A 35 -0.37 -2.77 2.15
C GLY A 35 -1.42 -2.72 3.27
N LEU A 36 -2.14 -3.84 3.45
CA LEU A 36 -3.15 -4.00 4.49
C LEU A 36 -2.59 -3.64 5.88
N TYR A 37 -3.38 -2.95 6.68
CA TYR A 37 -3.07 -2.39 8.01
C TYR A 37 -2.00 -1.28 8.03
N GLY A 38 -1.49 -0.88 6.86
CA GLY A 38 -0.50 0.17 6.73
C GLY A 38 -1.09 1.58 6.68
N SER A 39 -0.22 2.53 6.38
CA SER A 39 -0.54 3.94 6.17
C SER A 39 0.55 4.63 5.34
N ALA A 40 0.28 5.82 4.84
CA ALA A 40 1.25 6.67 4.17
C ALA A 40 2.51 6.93 5.04
N ARG A 41 2.33 7.01 6.36
CA ARG A 41 3.44 7.24 7.32
C ARG A 41 4.50 6.14 7.28
N ASN A 42 4.10 4.89 7.02
CA ASN A 42 5.04 3.77 6.95
C ASN A 42 6.05 3.94 5.81
N TRP A 43 5.71 4.72 4.80
CA TRP A 43 6.53 4.98 3.62
C TRP A 43 7.41 6.22 3.72
N GLY A 44 7.35 6.95 4.82
CA GLY A 44 8.02 8.24 4.98
C GLY A 44 9.53 8.23 4.74
N VAL A 45 10.24 7.12 5.04
CA VAL A 45 11.68 6.99 4.76
C VAL A 45 11.92 6.88 3.25
N ILE A 46 11.20 5.99 2.58
CA ILE A 46 11.31 5.77 1.12
C ILE A 46 10.87 7.02 0.36
N ALA A 47 9.72 7.59 0.75
CA ALA A 47 9.16 8.78 0.09
C ALA A 47 10.13 9.97 0.16
N ARG A 48 10.72 10.27 1.32
CA ARG A 48 11.71 11.35 1.45
C ARG A 48 12.96 11.14 0.61
N ARG A 49 13.44 9.91 0.48
CA ARG A 49 14.62 9.59 -0.33
C ARG A 49 14.36 9.72 -1.82
N LEU A 50 13.17 9.30 -2.28
CA LEU A 50 12.80 9.43 -3.70
C LEU A 50 12.35 10.85 -4.08
N ALA A 51 12.09 11.70 -3.08
CA ALA A 51 11.63 13.07 -3.27
C ALA A 51 12.75 14.07 -3.68
N ASP A 52 13.99 13.63 -3.77
CA ASP A 52 15.10 14.43 -4.30
C ASP A 52 15.03 14.63 -5.82
N GLU A 53 14.29 13.77 -6.54
CA GLU A 53 14.20 13.82 -8.00
C GLU A 53 12.80 14.17 -8.52
N ARG A 54 11.76 13.97 -7.72
CA ARG A 54 10.34 14.13 -8.12
C ARG A 54 9.45 14.33 -6.93
N GLN A 55 8.26 14.84 -7.14
CA GLN A 55 7.24 14.83 -6.10
C GLN A 55 6.79 13.40 -5.79
N VAL A 56 6.70 13.06 -4.51
CA VAL A 56 6.21 11.76 -4.03
C VAL A 56 4.96 11.97 -3.20
N VAL A 57 3.90 11.24 -3.55
CA VAL A 57 2.58 11.30 -2.93
C VAL A 57 2.29 9.93 -2.31
N ALA A 58 2.42 9.80 -1.01
CA ALA A 58 2.02 8.60 -0.29
C ALA A 58 0.56 8.76 0.17
N VAL A 59 -0.27 7.75 -0.09
CA VAL A 59 -1.70 7.78 0.29
C VAL A 59 -1.98 6.90 1.49
N ASP A 60 -2.94 7.31 2.33
CA ASP A 60 -3.67 6.38 3.17
C ASP A 60 -4.78 5.76 2.31
N MET A 61 -4.80 4.44 2.17
CA MET A 61 -5.85 3.76 1.41
C MET A 61 -7.19 3.86 2.14
N ARG A 62 -8.33 3.75 1.44
CA ARG A 62 -9.66 3.73 2.10
C ARG A 62 -9.69 2.76 3.27
N ASN A 63 -10.46 3.06 4.29
CA ASN A 63 -10.59 2.28 5.54
C ASN A 63 -9.31 2.20 6.37
N HIS A 64 -8.28 3.00 6.04
CA HIS A 64 -7.01 3.09 6.77
C HIS A 64 -6.69 4.54 7.14
N ALA A 65 -6.07 4.69 8.31
CA ALA A 65 -5.55 5.95 8.84
C ALA A 65 -6.55 7.12 8.73
N TYR A 66 -6.19 8.18 8.00
CA TYR A 66 -6.98 9.41 7.90
C TYR A 66 -7.79 9.52 6.60
N SER A 67 -7.83 8.49 5.79
CA SER A 67 -8.71 8.41 4.64
C SER A 67 -10.14 8.07 5.03
N MET A 68 -11.07 8.24 4.09
CA MET A 68 -12.48 7.94 4.33
C MET A 68 -12.69 6.47 4.74
N TRP A 69 -13.61 6.27 5.65
CA TRP A 69 -14.15 4.97 6.02
C TRP A 69 -15.47 4.73 5.27
N THR A 70 -15.51 3.60 4.58
CA THR A 70 -16.67 3.19 3.77
C THR A 70 -17.00 1.74 4.10
N ASP A 71 -18.16 1.28 3.68
CA ASP A 71 -18.61 -0.12 3.80
C ASP A 71 -18.10 -1.02 2.67
N GLN A 72 -17.26 -0.50 1.76
CA GLN A 72 -16.74 -1.20 0.60
C GLN A 72 -15.20 -1.18 0.59
N HIS A 73 -14.61 -2.29 0.10
CA HIS A 73 -13.16 -2.42 -0.02
C HIS A 73 -12.74 -3.31 -1.21
N LYS A 74 -13.42 -3.16 -2.35
CA LYS A 74 -13.10 -3.88 -3.59
C LYS A 74 -11.90 -3.24 -4.27
N TYR A 75 -11.12 -4.02 -5.00
CA TYR A 75 -9.95 -3.50 -5.73
C TYR A 75 -10.33 -2.48 -6.82
N SER A 76 -11.51 -2.59 -7.43
CA SER A 76 -12.03 -1.55 -8.33
C SER A 76 -12.23 -0.20 -7.63
N ASP A 77 -12.72 -0.22 -6.39
CA ASP A 77 -12.91 1.00 -5.62
C ASP A 77 -11.57 1.62 -5.21
N LEU A 78 -10.60 0.77 -4.77
CA LEU A 78 -9.25 1.21 -4.43
C LEU A 78 -8.53 1.79 -5.65
N ALA A 79 -8.71 1.18 -6.83
CA ALA A 79 -8.16 1.68 -8.09
C ALA A 79 -8.74 3.04 -8.49
N ASN A 80 -10.05 3.21 -8.36
CA ASN A 80 -10.72 4.51 -8.62
C ASN A 80 -10.22 5.60 -7.67
N ASP A 81 -10.07 5.29 -6.37
CA ASP A 81 -9.49 6.24 -5.41
C ASP A 81 -8.08 6.69 -5.81
N LEU A 82 -7.23 5.75 -6.24
CA LEU A 82 -5.88 6.08 -6.73
C LEU A 82 -5.93 6.91 -8.03
N ALA A 83 -6.87 6.63 -8.94
CA ALA A 83 -7.06 7.40 -10.16
C ALA A 83 -7.46 8.87 -9.85
N GLU A 84 -8.33 9.09 -8.87
CA GLU A 84 -8.71 10.43 -8.42
C GLU A 84 -7.51 11.19 -7.83
N VAL A 85 -6.65 10.51 -7.07
CA VAL A 85 -5.41 11.12 -6.57
C VAL A 85 -4.50 11.51 -7.73
N ILE A 86 -4.27 10.62 -8.71
CA ILE A 86 -3.43 10.91 -9.88
C ILE A 86 -3.98 12.12 -10.66
N ALA A 87 -5.30 12.21 -10.84
CA ALA A 87 -5.92 13.35 -11.52
C ALA A 87 -5.59 14.70 -10.86
N ARG A 88 -5.50 14.73 -9.53
CA ARG A 88 -5.11 15.95 -8.76
C ARG A 88 -3.63 16.31 -8.89
N PHE A 89 -2.78 15.34 -9.13
CA PHE A 89 -1.33 15.53 -9.22
C PHE A 89 -0.80 15.52 -10.66
N GLY A 90 -1.59 16.00 -11.61
CA GLY A 90 -1.18 16.22 -12.98
C GLY A 90 -1.68 15.20 -14.00
N GLY A 91 -2.55 14.28 -13.59
CA GLY A 91 -3.24 13.33 -14.48
C GLY A 91 -2.40 12.17 -14.98
N LYS A 92 -1.11 12.09 -14.62
CA LYS A 92 -0.22 10.97 -14.95
C LYS A 92 0.84 10.79 -13.88
N ALA A 93 1.06 9.53 -13.44
CA ALA A 93 2.01 9.22 -12.38
C ALA A 93 2.82 7.94 -12.66
N ASP A 94 3.94 7.79 -11.97
CA ASP A 94 4.52 6.49 -11.66
C ASP A 94 3.85 5.95 -10.39
N VAL A 95 3.66 4.65 -10.29
CA VAL A 95 2.96 4.06 -9.14
C VAL A 95 3.79 2.95 -8.51
N VAL A 96 3.93 2.98 -7.20
CA VAL A 96 4.46 1.89 -6.36
C VAL A 96 3.35 1.41 -5.46
N GLY A 97 2.99 0.14 -5.54
CA GLY A 97 2.03 -0.48 -4.64
C GLY A 97 2.62 -1.70 -3.95
N HIS A 98 2.44 -1.80 -2.64
CA HIS A 98 2.88 -2.94 -1.84
C HIS A 98 1.68 -3.79 -1.41
N SER A 99 1.78 -5.12 -1.58
CA SER A 99 0.78 -6.08 -1.11
C SER A 99 -0.64 -5.69 -1.57
N MET A 100 -1.60 -5.43 -0.69
CA MET A 100 -2.93 -4.92 -1.04
C MET A 100 -2.86 -3.67 -1.95
N GLY A 101 -1.99 -2.70 -1.64
CA GLY A 101 -1.75 -1.54 -2.50
C GLY A 101 -1.17 -1.90 -3.86
N GLY A 102 -0.40 -3.00 -3.94
CA GLY A 102 0.10 -3.57 -5.20
C GLY A 102 -1.02 -4.15 -6.06
N LYS A 103 -1.97 -4.87 -5.46
CA LYS A 103 -3.16 -5.35 -6.16
C LYS A 103 -4.05 -4.18 -6.64
N ALA A 104 -4.23 -3.16 -5.80
CA ALA A 104 -4.96 -1.96 -6.20
C ALA A 104 -4.27 -1.24 -7.38
N ALA A 105 -2.94 -1.13 -7.36
CA ALA A 105 -2.16 -0.52 -8.44
C ALA A 105 -2.19 -1.36 -9.74
N MET A 106 -2.21 -2.69 -9.63
CA MET A 106 -2.44 -3.57 -10.79
C MET A 106 -3.82 -3.35 -11.41
N VAL A 107 -4.88 -3.28 -10.59
CA VAL A 107 -6.24 -3.02 -11.09
C VAL A 107 -6.34 -1.61 -11.67
N LEU A 108 -5.71 -0.61 -11.07
CA LEU A 108 -5.60 0.73 -11.63
C LEU A 108 -4.96 0.71 -13.02
N ALA A 109 -3.86 -0.01 -13.22
CA ALA A 109 -3.20 -0.11 -14.53
C ALA A 109 -4.08 -0.81 -15.57
N LEU A 110 -4.83 -1.83 -15.16
CA LEU A 110 -5.73 -2.59 -16.06
C LEU A 110 -7.00 -1.82 -16.43
N GLN A 111 -7.48 -0.91 -15.59
CA GLN A 111 -8.71 -0.14 -15.81
C GLN A 111 -8.45 1.31 -16.29
N HIS A 112 -7.35 1.90 -15.86
CA HIS A 112 -7.00 3.32 -16.08
C HIS A 112 -5.52 3.46 -16.49
N GLY A 113 -5.06 2.58 -17.38
CA GLY A 113 -3.64 2.48 -17.77
C GLY A 113 -3.03 3.73 -18.38
N ASP A 114 -3.85 4.60 -18.96
CA ASP A 114 -3.46 5.91 -19.50
C ASP A 114 -2.96 6.90 -18.42
N LEU A 115 -3.39 6.67 -17.16
CA LEU A 115 -2.93 7.47 -16.01
C LEU A 115 -1.54 7.05 -15.49
N LEU A 116 -1.02 5.91 -15.91
CA LEU A 116 0.26 5.40 -15.45
C LEU A 116 1.35 5.57 -16.51
N ARG A 117 2.54 5.97 -16.06
CA ARG A 117 3.76 5.90 -16.88
C ARG A 117 4.52 4.59 -16.62
N LYS A 118 4.72 4.24 -15.34
CA LYS A 118 5.39 3.01 -14.88
C LYS A 118 4.72 2.48 -13.63
N LEU A 119 4.77 1.16 -13.46
CA LEU A 119 4.21 0.46 -12.31
C LEU A 119 5.29 -0.39 -11.62
N VAL A 120 5.41 -0.26 -10.31
CA VAL A 120 6.16 -1.17 -9.44
C VAL A 120 5.19 -1.88 -8.50
N VAL A 121 5.13 -3.20 -8.62
CA VAL A 121 4.35 -4.08 -7.75
C VAL A 121 5.30 -4.72 -6.75
N ALA A 122 5.19 -4.34 -5.48
CA ALA A 122 6.06 -4.82 -4.42
C ALA A 122 5.42 -6.00 -3.68
N ASP A 123 6.02 -7.14 -3.86
CA ASP A 123 5.81 -8.43 -3.18
C ASP A 123 4.37 -8.92 -3.13
N ILE A 124 3.69 -8.93 -4.28
CA ILE A 124 2.35 -9.48 -4.46
C ILE A 124 2.15 -9.93 -5.92
N ALA A 125 1.30 -10.93 -6.12
CA ALA A 125 0.88 -11.40 -7.44
C ALA A 125 -0.63 -11.18 -7.65
N PRO A 126 -1.13 -11.15 -8.92
CA PRO A 126 -2.54 -11.01 -9.24
C PRO A 126 -3.31 -12.33 -9.06
N VAL A 127 -3.21 -12.93 -7.88
CA VAL A 127 -3.80 -14.23 -7.53
C VAL A 127 -4.63 -14.17 -6.26
N THR A 128 -5.47 -15.17 -6.04
CA THR A 128 -6.11 -15.40 -4.75
C THR A 128 -5.19 -16.21 -3.87
N TYR A 129 -4.90 -15.70 -2.67
CA TYR A 129 -4.12 -16.42 -1.65
C TYR A 129 -5.03 -17.26 -0.76
N SER A 130 -4.57 -18.45 -0.39
CA SER A 130 -5.33 -19.39 0.44
C SER A 130 -5.29 -19.08 1.95
N HIS A 131 -4.26 -18.31 2.40
CA HIS A 131 -4.18 -17.87 3.79
C HIS A 131 -5.06 -16.64 4.04
N SER A 132 -5.41 -16.39 5.28
CA SER A 132 -6.19 -15.23 5.71
C SER A 132 -5.34 -14.33 6.60
N GLN A 133 -5.73 -13.06 6.70
CA GLN A 133 -5.14 -12.08 7.62
C GLN A 133 -6.13 -11.72 8.76
N ILE A 134 -7.25 -12.45 8.85
CA ILE A 134 -8.34 -12.15 9.80
C ILE A 134 -7.88 -12.26 11.26
N GLN A 135 -6.96 -13.17 11.57
CA GLN A 135 -6.43 -13.36 12.92
C GLN A 135 -5.79 -12.09 13.49
N PHE A 136 -5.25 -11.21 12.64
CA PHE A 136 -4.68 -9.95 13.09
C PHE A 136 -5.75 -8.92 13.42
N ILE A 137 -6.89 -8.93 12.73
CA ILE A 137 -8.05 -8.11 13.10
C ILE A 137 -8.60 -8.57 14.45
N GLU A 138 -8.71 -9.87 14.66
CA GLU A 138 -9.18 -10.44 15.93
C GLU A 138 -8.24 -10.07 17.08
N ALA A 139 -6.94 -10.14 16.86
CA ALA A 139 -5.95 -9.72 17.86
C ALA A 139 -6.06 -8.21 18.15
N MET A 140 -6.18 -7.33 17.12
CA MET A 140 -6.36 -5.91 17.33
C MET A 140 -7.66 -5.58 18.08
N ARG A 141 -8.75 -6.26 17.78
CA ARG A 141 -10.03 -6.11 18.51
C ARG A 141 -9.96 -6.56 19.94
N ALA A 142 -9.13 -7.55 20.26
CA ALA A 142 -8.98 -8.09 21.62
C ALA A 142 -8.11 -7.21 22.53
N VAL A 143 -7.40 -6.21 21.98
CA VAL A 143 -6.64 -5.24 22.77
C VAL A 143 -7.60 -4.39 23.62
N ASP A 144 -7.43 -4.39 24.94
CA ASP A 144 -8.16 -3.51 25.86
C ASP A 144 -7.57 -2.10 25.81
N LEU A 145 -8.12 -1.26 24.94
CA LEU A 145 -7.64 0.10 24.71
C LEU A 145 -7.77 1.00 25.94
N THR A 146 -8.63 0.66 26.92
CA THR A 146 -8.78 1.43 28.17
C THR A 146 -7.55 1.33 29.06
N LYS A 147 -6.70 0.31 28.87
CA LYS A 147 -5.44 0.06 29.57
C LYS A 147 -4.20 0.52 28.78
N VAL A 148 -4.40 1.17 27.65
CA VAL A 148 -3.31 1.62 26.76
C VAL A 148 -3.02 3.09 26.98
N GLU A 149 -1.90 3.40 27.62
CA GLU A 149 -1.37 4.76 27.79
C GLU A 149 -0.30 5.07 26.75
N ARG A 150 0.39 4.04 26.25
CA ARG A 150 1.46 4.11 25.26
C ARG A 150 1.31 2.96 24.25
N ARG A 151 1.92 3.11 23.06
CA ARG A 151 1.94 2.05 22.05
C ARG A 151 2.58 0.74 22.54
N SER A 152 3.55 0.82 23.47
CA SER A 152 4.15 -0.36 24.10
C SER A 152 3.13 -1.23 24.83
N ASP A 153 2.15 -0.60 25.51
CA ASP A 153 1.14 -1.35 26.27
C ASP A 153 0.23 -2.17 25.33
N ALA A 154 -0.13 -1.59 24.17
CA ALA A 154 -0.83 -2.34 23.13
C ALA A 154 0.04 -3.43 22.50
N SER A 155 1.35 -3.18 22.32
CA SER A 155 2.28 -4.19 21.81
C SER A 155 2.40 -5.38 22.77
N GLU A 156 2.43 -5.15 24.08
CA GLU A 156 2.47 -6.21 25.09
C GLU A 156 1.20 -7.07 25.04
N GLN A 157 0.03 -6.45 24.95
CA GLN A 157 -1.23 -7.18 24.77
C GLN A 157 -1.25 -7.99 23.46
N LEU A 158 -0.77 -7.42 22.34
CA LEU A 158 -0.65 -8.15 21.08
C LEU A 158 0.33 -9.34 21.18
N ALA A 159 1.42 -9.19 21.96
CA ALA A 159 2.34 -10.30 22.23
C ALA A 159 1.67 -11.46 22.97
N GLU A 160 0.85 -11.15 24.01
CA GLU A 160 0.06 -12.14 24.75
C GLU A 160 -0.95 -12.86 23.83
N LEU A 161 -1.44 -12.18 22.79
CA LEU A 161 -2.32 -12.74 21.77
C LEU A 161 -1.57 -13.49 20.65
N GLY A 162 -0.24 -13.68 20.78
CA GLY A 162 0.57 -14.46 19.86
C GLY A 162 1.01 -13.71 18.60
N VAL A 163 0.88 -12.40 18.56
CA VAL A 163 1.35 -11.58 17.41
C VAL A 163 2.87 -11.41 17.50
N GLU A 164 3.57 -11.68 16.42
CA GLU A 164 5.03 -11.52 16.32
C GLU A 164 5.48 -10.07 16.52
N LYS A 165 6.66 -9.87 17.12
CA LYS A 165 7.19 -8.55 17.52
C LYS A 165 7.23 -7.53 16.37
N ALA A 166 7.61 -7.94 15.17
CA ALA A 166 7.64 -7.07 14.00
C ALA A 166 6.23 -6.55 13.65
N LEU A 167 5.23 -7.43 13.72
CA LEU A 167 3.83 -7.10 13.46
C LEU A 167 3.21 -6.25 14.57
N GLN A 168 3.58 -6.48 15.83
CA GLN A 168 3.14 -5.61 16.95
C GLN A 168 3.54 -4.17 16.68
N SER A 169 4.82 -3.95 16.34
CA SER A 169 5.33 -2.61 16.03
C SER A 169 4.66 -2.00 14.80
N PHE A 170 4.33 -2.79 13.81
CA PHE A 170 3.65 -2.35 12.61
C PHE A 170 2.18 -1.95 12.90
N PHE A 171 1.42 -2.80 13.58
CA PHE A 171 0.01 -2.52 13.88
C PHE A 171 -0.16 -1.33 14.81
N THR A 172 0.67 -1.21 15.85
CA THR A 172 0.55 -0.10 16.80
C THR A 172 0.88 1.29 16.21
N GLN A 173 1.48 1.35 15.01
CA GLN A 173 1.58 2.61 14.27
C GLN A 173 0.20 3.14 13.83
N SER A 174 -0.77 2.26 13.63
CA SER A 174 -2.16 2.59 13.31
C SER A 174 -3.06 2.76 14.55
N LEU A 175 -2.46 2.91 15.74
CA LEU A 175 -3.18 3.15 16.97
C LEU A 175 -3.14 4.63 17.36
N ASP A 176 -4.32 5.24 17.51
CA ASP A 176 -4.54 6.52 18.15
C ASP A 176 -4.70 6.29 19.66
N VAL A 177 -3.60 6.42 20.40
CA VAL A 177 -3.57 6.16 21.85
C VAL A 177 -4.47 7.13 22.60
N GLN A 178 -4.45 8.42 22.23
CA GLN A 178 -5.26 9.45 22.89
C GLN A 178 -6.76 9.26 22.61
N GLY A 179 -7.10 8.91 21.37
CA GLY A 179 -8.47 8.62 20.96
C GLY A 179 -8.95 7.22 21.34
N GLN A 180 -8.09 6.38 21.93
CA GLN A 180 -8.38 5.00 22.32
C GLN A 180 -9.05 4.19 21.18
N ARG A 181 -8.48 4.29 19.98
CA ARG A 181 -9.04 3.64 18.77
C ARG A 181 -7.97 3.21 17.79
N TRP A 182 -8.28 2.17 17.07
CA TRP A 182 -7.54 1.82 15.85
C TRP A 182 -7.92 2.78 14.74
N LEU A 183 -6.95 3.27 13.99
CA LEU A 183 -7.13 4.06 12.76
C LEU A 183 -7.30 3.11 11.55
N LEU A 184 -8.08 2.06 11.74
CA LEU A 184 -8.39 1.01 10.79
C LEU A 184 -9.87 0.65 10.93
N ASN A 185 -10.61 0.65 9.83
CA ASN A 185 -12.00 0.19 9.83
C ASN A 185 -12.05 -1.35 9.90
N LEU A 186 -11.72 -1.89 11.09
CA LEU A 186 -11.54 -3.33 11.31
C LEU A 186 -12.77 -4.15 10.92
N ASP A 187 -13.98 -3.58 11.04
CA ASP A 187 -15.22 -4.29 10.73
C ASP A 187 -15.39 -4.51 9.22
N VAL A 188 -15.14 -3.48 8.45
CA VAL A 188 -15.18 -3.58 6.98
C VAL A 188 -14.01 -4.41 6.46
N LEU A 189 -12.80 -4.22 6.98
CA LEU A 189 -11.64 -5.01 6.58
C LEU A 189 -11.83 -6.50 6.88
N ALA A 190 -12.49 -6.86 7.99
CA ALA A 190 -12.85 -8.24 8.30
C ALA A 190 -13.86 -8.81 7.31
N THR A 191 -14.93 -8.07 7.04
CA THR A 191 -15.99 -8.51 6.12
C THR A 191 -15.47 -8.65 4.68
N GLU A 192 -14.62 -7.75 4.23
CA GLU A 192 -14.07 -7.72 2.89
C GLU A 192 -12.77 -8.57 2.73
N MET A 193 -12.31 -9.23 3.81
CA MET A 193 -11.06 -10.02 3.79
C MET A 193 -10.99 -11.03 2.64
N PRO A 194 -12.04 -11.79 2.28
CA PRO A 194 -11.97 -12.70 1.13
C PRO A 194 -11.66 -11.97 -0.19
N LYS A 195 -12.17 -10.73 -0.37
CA LYS A 195 -11.88 -9.92 -1.57
C LYS A 195 -10.47 -9.35 -1.51
N ILE A 196 -9.98 -8.95 -0.33
CA ILE A 196 -8.61 -8.47 -0.12
C ILE A 196 -7.59 -9.57 -0.44
N MET A 197 -7.86 -10.81 -0.01
CA MET A 197 -7.00 -11.95 -0.32
C MET A 197 -7.12 -12.41 -1.77
N GLY A 198 -8.23 -12.09 -2.45
CA GLY A 198 -8.48 -12.38 -3.86
C GLY A 198 -7.80 -11.42 -4.84
N PHE A 199 -8.07 -11.65 -6.12
CA PHE A 199 -7.81 -10.72 -7.21
C PHE A 199 -8.98 -10.77 -8.19
N PRO A 200 -9.52 -9.64 -8.68
CA PRO A 200 -10.66 -9.65 -9.59
C PRO A 200 -10.27 -10.25 -10.95
N GLN A 201 -11.21 -10.96 -11.57
CA GLN A 201 -11.05 -11.37 -12.97
C GLN A 201 -11.28 -10.14 -13.85
N LEU A 202 -10.27 -9.80 -14.63
CA LEU A 202 -10.31 -8.69 -15.59
C LEU A 202 -9.87 -9.21 -16.97
N ASP A 203 -10.69 -8.99 -17.97
CA ASP A 203 -10.33 -9.24 -19.37
C ASP A 203 -9.63 -7.98 -19.93
N ALA A 204 -8.41 -7.75 -19.45
CA ALA A 204 -7.61 -6.59 -19.78
C ALA A 204 -6.12 -6.93 -19.65
N SER A 205 -5.30 -6.20 -20.39
CA SER A 205 -3.84 -6.18 -20.23
C SER A 205 -3.33 -4.73 -20.27
N TRP A 206 -2.17 -4.51 -19.67
CA TRP A 206 -1.50 -3.21 -19.73
C TRP A 206 -0.04 -3.38 -20.13
N ASP A 207 0.31 -2.82 -21.30
CA ASP A 207 1.64 -2.95 -21.92
C ASP A 207 2.70 -2.00 -21.35
N GLY A 208 2.34 -1.15 -20.41
CA GLY A 208 3.25 -0.20 -19.81
C GLY A 208 4.37 -0.87 -19.00
N PRO A 209 5.52 -0.19 -18.83
CA PRO A 209 6.64 -0.74 -18.09
C PRO A 209 6.27 -1.12 -16.66
N THR A 210 6.42 -2.40 -16.32
CA THR A 210 6.05 -2.95 -15.01
C THR A 210 7.23 -3.68 -14.38
N LEU A 211 7.46 -3.45 -13.10
CA LEU A 211 8.42 -4.20 -12.28
C LEU A 211 7.69 -4.93 -11.16
N PHE A 212 7.80 -6.25 -11.14
CA PHE A 212 7.47 -7.07 -9.97
C PHE A 212 8.73 -7.23 -9.13
N LEU A 213 8.77 -6.51 -8.00
CA LEU A 213 9.89 -6.49 -7.07
C LEU A 213 9.52 -7.27 -5.82
N SER A 214 10.11 -8.42 -5.59
CA SER A 214 9.78 -9.31 -4.47
C SER A 214 10.92 -9.47 -3.47
N GLY A 215 10.59 -9.86 -2.23
CA GLY A 215 11.57 -10.31 -1.26
C GLY A 215 12.19 -11.64 -1.68
N GLY A 216 13.49 -11.81 -1.45
CA GLY A 216 14.20 -13.08 -1.74
C GLY A 216 13.69 -14.24 -0.90
N ASP A 217 13.27 -13.94 0.33
CA ASP A 217 12.78 -14.90 1.32
C ASP A 217 11.24 -14.90 1.42
N SER A 218 10.55 -14.24 0.46
CA SER A 218 9.10 -14.18 0.37
C SER A 218 8.54 -15.20 -0.63
N ASP A 219 7.40 -15.77 -0.33
CA ASP A 219 6.62 -16.70 -1.16
C ASP A 219 5.38 -16.08 -1.82
N TYR A 220 5.22 -14.76 -1.74
CA TYR A 220 4.08 -14.07 -2.36
C TYR A 220 4.15 -14.01 -3.89
N VAL A 221 5.34 -13.99 -4.48
CA VAL A 221 5.53 -14.01 -5.94
C VAL A 221 6.32 -15.25 -6.35
N LEU A 222 5.60 -16.29 -6.71
CA LEU A 222 6.17 -17.59 -7.08
C LEU A 222 6.41 -17.70 -8.59
N PRO A 223 7.28 -18.62 -9.04
CA PRO A 223 7.51 -18.87 -10.47
C PRO A 223 6.24 -19.18 -11.24
N GLU A 224 5.31 -19.95 -10.68
CA GLU A 224 4.03 -20.32 -11.29
C GLU A 224 3.09 -19.12 -11.53
N HIS A 225 3.27 -18.01 -10.81
CA HIS A 225 2.48 -16.81 -11.05
C HIS A 225 2.89 -16.03 -12.31
N ARG A 226 4.10 -16.30 -12.86
CA ARG A 226 4.70 -15.51 -13.94
C ARG A 226 3.93 -15.55 -15.24
N GLU A 227 3.29 -16.67 -15.57
CA GLU A 227 2.49 -16.79 -16.79
C GLU A 227 1.27 -15.86 -16.72
N LEU A 228 0.51 -15.91 -15.62
CA LEU A 228 -0.61 -15.01 -15.40
C LEU A 228 -0.16 -13.55 -15.36
N ILE A 229 0.94 -13.26 -14.68
CA ILE A 229 1.49 -11.89 -14.62
C ILE A 229 1.79 -11.37 -16.03
N ARG A 230 2.43 -12.17 -16.90
CA ARG A 230 2.74 -11.76 -18.26
C ARG A 230 1.51 -11.66 -19.17
N THR A 231 0.45 -12.39 -18.86
CA THR A 231 -0.83 -12.23 -19.57
C THR A 231 -1.44 -10.86 -19.30
N LEU A 232 -1.42 -10.41 -18.03
CA LEU A 232 -1.98 -9.11 -17.64
C LEU A 232 -1.01 -7.95 -17.89
N PHE A 233 0.30 -8.19 -17.75
CA PHE A 233 1.39 -7.21 -17.88
C PHE A 233 2.50 -7.74 -18.78
N PRO A 234 2.34 -7.70 -20.12
CA PRO A 234 3.31 -8.27 -21.07
C PRO A 234 4.73 -7.71 -20.93
N ALA A 235 4.87 -6.44 -20.55
CA ALA A 235 6.16 -5.78 -20.32
C ALA A 235 6.74 -6.02 -18.91
N ALA A 236 6.21 -6.96 -18.14
CA ALA A 236 6.64 -7.22 -16.76
C ALA A 236 8.10 -7.71 -16.69
N LYS A 237 8.88 -7.02 -15.87
CA LYS A 237 10.21 -7.42 -15.40
C LYS A 237 10.11 -7.92 -13.97
N PHE A 238 11.01 -8.83 -13.59
CA PHE A 238 11.04 -9.45 -12.27
C PHE A 238 12.40 -9.21 -11.64
N ALA A 239 12.40 -8.75 -10.38
CA ALA A 239 13.59 -8.62 -9.56
C ALA A 239 13.30 -9.07 -8.13
N LYS A 240 14.36 -9.49 -7.41
CA LYS A 240 14.28 -9.89 -6.01
C LYS A 240 15.31 -9.13 -5.18
N ILE A 241 14.92 -8.79 -3.95
CA ILE A 241 15.83 -8.23 -2.95
C ILE A 241 16.27 -9.37 -2.02
N PRO A 242 17.54 -9.82 -2.11
CA PRO A 242 18.03 -10.93 -1.28
C PRO A 242 17.89 -10.64 0.22
N GLY A 243 17.46 -11.64 1.00
CA GLY A 243 17.33 -11.55 2.44
C GLY A 243 16.24 -10.58 2.92
N ALA A 244 15.28 -10.27 2.06
CA ALA A 244 14.07 -9.54 2.42
C ALA A 244 12.87 -10.48 2.38
N GLY A 245 11.96 -10.33 3.34
CA GLY A 245 10.64 -10.97 3.35
C GLY A 245 9.59 -10.09 2.70
N HIS A 246 8.34 -10.23 3.18
CA HIS A 246 7.18 -9.52 2.62
C HIS A 246 7.26 -7.99 2.79
N TRP A 247 7.85 -7.50 3.86
CA TRP A 247 8.02 -6.06 4.11
C TRP A 247 9.36 -5.53 3.59
N LEU A 248 9.72 -5.88 2.35
CA LEU A 248 11.01 -5.60 1.72
C LEU A 248 11.40 -4.10 1.78
N HIS A 249 10.44 -3.19 1.73
CA HIS A 249 10.65 -1.74 1.83
C HIS A 249 11.03 -1.27 3.25
N ALA A 250 10.64 -2.04 4.27
CA ALA A 250 10.98 -1.77 5.67
C ALA A 250 12.24 -2.54 6.10
N GLU A 251 12.41 -3.78 5.63
CA GLU A 251 13.54 -4.65 5.97
C GLU A 251 14.82 -4.26 5.24
N LYS A 252 14.72 -3.85 3.97
CA LYS A 252 15.83 -3.49 3.08
C LYS A 252 15.57 -2.15 2.35
N PRO A 253 15.39 -1.04 3.10
CA PRO A 253 14.94 0.22 2.52
C PRO A 253 15.89 0.83 1.48
N ARG A 254 17.21 0.59 1.59
CA ARG A 254 18.19 1.10 0.63
C ARG A 254 18.14 0.34 -0.68
N GLU A 255 18.09 -0.97 -0.60
CA GLU A 255 17.99 -1.86 -1.75
C GLU A 255 16.66 -1.68 -2.48
N PHE A 256 15.58 -1.52 -1.73
CA PHE A 256 14.26 -1.21 -2.28
C PHE A 256 14.26 0.12 -3.03
N GLU A 257 14.73 1.19 -2.40
CA GLU A 257 14.87 2.51 -3.02
C GLU A 257 15.70 2.45 -4.30
N ALA A 258 16.86 1.79 -4.25
CA ALA A 258 17.77 1.70 -5.40
C ALA A 258 17.09 0.97 -6.58
N ALA A 259 16.39 -0.14 -6.33
CA ALA A 259 15.68 -0.89 -7.36
C ALA A 259 14.56 -0.06 -7.99
N VAL A 260 13.74 0.60 -7.16
CA VAL A 260 12.65 1.49 -7.63
C VAL A 260 13.22 2.65 -8.44
N ARG A 261 14.23 3.34 -7.93
CA ARG A 261 14.88 4.47 -8.61
C ARG A 261 15.46 4.06 -9.96
N ALA A 262 16.20 2.95 -10.02
CA ALA A 262 16.76 2.43 -11.26
C ALA A 262 15.68 2.14 -12.30
N PHE A 263 14.59 1.49 -11.90
CA PHE A 263 13.48 1.18 -12.80
C PHE A 263 12.74 2.44 -13.28
N LEU A 264 12.46 3.38 -12.38
CA LEU A 264 11.73 4.60 -12.73
C LEU A 264 12.52 5.52 -13.66
N ASN A 265 13.85 5.48 -13.61
CA ASN A 265 14.74 6.31 -14.42
C ASN A 265 15.23 5.63 -15.73
N ALA A 266 15.03 4.32 -15.87
CA ALA A 266 15.28 3.61 -17.14
C ALA A 266 14.24 3.98 -18.20
#